data_45938a04cd2bdc29f2fa4dc6bbe96ca9
#
_entry.id   45938a04cd2bdc29f2fa4dc6bbe96ca9
#
_cell.length_a   1.000
_cell.length_b   1.000
_cell.length_c   1.000
_cell.angle_alpha   90.00
_cell.angle_beta   90.00
_cell.angle_gamma   90.00
#
_symmetry.space_group_name_H-M   'P 1'
#
loop_
_entity.id
_entity.type
_entity.pdbx_description
1 polymer ?
#
loop_
_entity_poly.entity_id
_entity_poly.type
_entity_poly.pdbx_seq_one_letter_code
_entity_poly.pdbx_strand_id
1 'polypeptide(L)'
;ATKWHQENMTSPAYTASMKRYFENSKMMPHSPILSLKEGKISHYDDLFRKYSKDIGWDWRMLASLAYTESNFDTTAVSWAGAKGLMQLMPATARAMGVPPGKEQNPEESVKAAIKYIAATDRSFSMIPDKQERLNFILASYNAGLGHIYDAMALAEKYGKNKLVWKDNVENFILLKSNEEYFTDPVCKNGYFRGIETYNFVRDIVSRYESYKKKIKA
;
A
#
# COMPACT_ATOMS: atom_id res chain seq x y z
N ALA A 1 26.70 5.85 1.89
CA ALA A 1 25.78 6.49 2.82
C ALA A 1 26.12 7.96 2.92
N THR A 2 25.25 8.84 2.46
CA THR A 2 25.48 10.27 2.41
C THR A 2 25.47 10.87 3.81
N LYS A 3 26.28 11.92 4.06
CA LYS A 3 26.37 12.71 5.29
C LYS A 3 24.99 13.11 5.83
N TRP A 4 24.04 13.38 4.95
CA TRP A 4 22.62 13.63 5.28
C TRP A 4 21.95 12.46 6.02
N HIS A 5 22.28 11.21 5.68
CA HIS A 5 21.68 10.03 6.31
C HIS A 5 22.13 9.89 7.78
N GLN A 6 23.41 10.18 8.06
CA GLN A 6 23.95 10.14 9.42
C GLN A 6 23.43 11.27 10.30
N GLU A 7 23.24 12.48 9.75
CA GLU A 7 22.74 13.65 10.49
C GLU A 7 21.22 13.53 10.81
N ASN A 8 20.44 12.86 9.97
CA ASN A 8 19.00 12.69 10.19
C ASN A 8 18.62 11.47 11.03
N MET A 9 19.47 10.44 11.11
CA MET A 9 19.22 9.27 11.98
C MET A 9 19.20 9.64 13.48
N THR A 10 19.78 10.75 13.89
CA THR A 10 19.80 11.26 15.26
C THR A 10 18.75 12.34 15.51
N SER A 11 18.00 12.76 14.48
CA SER A 11 16.99 13.80 14.67
C SER A 11 15.83 13.30 15.54
N PRO A 12 15.26 14.16 16.43
CA PRO A 12 14.09 13.80 17.24
C PRO A 12 12.89 13.32 16.40
N ALA A 13 12.72 13.87 15.19
CA ALA A 13 11.66 13.49 14.27
C ALA A 13 11.88 12.08 13.70
N TYR A 14 13.12 11.72 13.33
CA TYR A 14 13.45 10.37 12.87
C TYR A 14 13.32 9.36 14.00
N THR A 15 13.85 9.68 15.18
CA THR A 15 13.75 8.84 16.38
C THR A 15 12.30 8.64 16.81
N ALA A 16 11.46 9.68 16.77
CA ALA A 16 10.03 9.57 17.05
C ALA A 16 9.29 8.74 15.99
N SER A 17 9.66 8.84 14.73
CA SER A 17 9.10 8.04 13.63
C SER A 17 9.50 6.57 13.77
N MET A 18 10.76 6.28 14.03
CA MET A 18 11.27 4.93 14.26
C MET A 18 10.66 4.31 15.53
N LYS A 19 10.53 5.10 16.59
CA LYS A 19 9.89 4.69 17.83
C LYS A 19 8.42 4.34 17.64
N ARG A 20 7.67 5.14 16.86
CA ARG A 20 6.28 4.81 16.50
C ARG A 20 6.16 3.56 15.63
N TYR A 21 7.07 3.34 14.68
CA TYR A 21 7.04 2.17 13.80
C TYR A 21 7.45 0.87 14.51
N PHE A 22 8.44 0.93 15.41
CA PHE A 22 9.03 -0.26 16.01
C PHE A 22 8.62 -0.50 17.47
N GLU A 23 8.27 0.55 18.24
CA GLU A 23 7.89 0.39 19.66
C GLU A 23 6.37 0.23 19.84
N ASN A 24 5.54 0.86 19.00
CA ASN A 24 4.09 0.61 19.04
C ASN A 24 3.74 -0.83 18.66
N SER A 25 4.59 -1.52 17.89
CA SER A 25 4.40 -2.95 17.63
C SER A 25 4.67 -3.83 18.86
N LYS A 26 5.40 -3.30 19.87
CA LYS A 26 5.69 -4.00 21.13
C LYS A 26 4.65 -3.74 22.24
N MET A 27 3.79 -2.74 22.09
CA MET A 27 2.77 -2.40 23.07
C MET A 27 1.40 -3.02 22.82
N MET A 28 1.21 -3.80 21.74
CA MET A 28 -0.01 -4.58 21.58
C MET A 28 0.10 -5.89 22.39
N PRO A 29 -0.68 -6.07 23.45
CA PRO A 29 -0.64 -7.27 24.30
C PRO A 29 -1.08 -8.54 23.58
N HIS A 30 -1.58 -8.45 22.36
CA HIS A 30 -1.98 -9.59 21.51
C HIS A 30 -1.49 -9.38 20.09
N SER A 31 -0.98 -10.46 19.48
CA SER A 31 -0.70 -10.45 18.04
C SER A 31 -1.98 -10.07 17.26
N PRO A 32 -1.92 -9.10 16.34
CA PRO A 32 -3.07 -8.76 15.51
C PRO A 32 -3.50 -9.90 14.58
N ILE A 33 -2.61 -10.87 14.38
CA ILE A 33 -2.87 -12.12 13.68
C ILE A 33 -3.38 -13.13 14.71
N LEU A 34 -4.61 -13.63 14.51
CA LEU A 34 -5.29 -14.52 15.44
C LEU A 34 -4.64 -15.91 15.48
N SER A 35 -5.01 -16.79 14.57
CA SER A 35 -4.47 -18.15 14.54
C SER A 35 -4.43 -18.68 13.12
N LEU A 36 -3.26 -18.58 12.49
CA LEU A 36 -3.07 -19.13 11.15
C LEU A 36 -3.25 -20.66 11.10
N LYS A 37 -3.03 -21.37 12.23
CA LYS A 37 -3.26 -22.81 12.33
C LYS A 37 -4.75 -23.17 12.29
N GLU A 38 -5.61 -22.28 12.79
CA GLU A 38 -7.06 -22.41 12.80
C GLU A 38 -7.72 -21.74 11.57
N GLY A 39 -6.92 -21.30 10.62
CA GLY A 39 -7.42 -20.67 9.39
C GLY A 39 -7.91 -19.22 9.58
N LYS A 40 -7.48 -18.55 10.65
CA LYS A 40 -7.89 -17.18 10.99
C LYS A 40 -6.72 -16.22 10.89
N ILE A 41 -6.88 -15.15 10.11
CA ILE A 41 -5.90 -14.06 10.01
C ILE A 41 -6.24 -12.97 11.02
N SER A 42 -7.46 -12.47 10.98
CA SER A 42 -7.91 -11.33 11.79
C SER A 42 -9.38 -11.46 12.20
N HIS A 43 -9.83 -10.52 13.04
CA HIS A 43 -11.25 -10.37 13.37
C HIS A 43 -12.10 -9.87 12.18
N TYR A 44 -11.48 -9.46 11.08
CA TYR A 44 -12.12 -8.87 9.90
C TYR A 44 -12.18 -9.82 8.70
N ASP A 45 -11.81 -11.09 8.87
CA ASP A 45 -11.74 -12.05 7.78
C ASP A 45 -13.07 -12.18 7.02
N ASP A 46 -14.21 -12.15 7.73
CA ASP A 46 -15.52 -12.19 7.10
C ASP A 46 -15.81 -10.97 6.23
N LEU A 47 -15.37 -9.78 6.64
CA LEU A 47 -15.46 -8.57 5.81
C LEU A 47 -14.58 -8.70 4.55
N PHE A 48 -13.36 -9.20 4.72
CA PHE A 48 -12.46 -9.41 3.58
C PHE A 48 -13.01 -10.45 2.62
N ARG A 49 -13.55 -11.57 3.11
CA ARG A 49 -14.21 -12.61 2.29
C ARG A 49 -15.44 -12.09 1.55
N LYS A 50 -16.22 -11.23 2.21
CA LYS A 50 -17.42 -10.63 1.63
C LYS A 50 -17.07 -9.72 0.46
N TYR A 51 -16.20 -8.74 0.70
CA TYR A 51 -15.97 -7.64 -0.24
C TYR A 51 -14.88 -7.90 -1.28
N SER A 52 -13.94 -8.80 -1.06
CA SER A 52 -12.92 -9.16 -2.06
C SER A 52 -13.52 -9.72 -3.34
N LYS A 53 -14.70 -10.31 -3.26
CA LYS A 53 -15.45 -10.87 -4.41
C LYS A 53 -15.82 -9.79 -5.44
N ASP A 54 -16.11 -8.58 -4.98
CA ASP A 54 -16.53 -7.45 -5.82
C ASP A 54 -15.44 -7.01 -6.79
N ILE A 55 -14.17 -7.30 -6.46
CA ILE A 55 -13.00 -6.98 -7.29
C ILE A 55 -12.27 -8.23 -7.83
N GLY A 56 -12.80 -9.42 -7.56
CA GLY A 56 -12.21 -10.67 -7.98
C GLY A 56 -10.87 -11.00 -7.31
N TRP A 57 -10.60 -10.43 -6.14
CA TRP A 57 -9.38 -10.70 -5.38
C TRP A 57 -9.58 -11.87 -4.40
N ASP A 58 -8.48 -12.55 -4.11
CA ASP A 58 -8.41 -13.43 -2.95
C ASP A 58 -8.50 -12.60 -1.67
N TRP A 59 -9.39 -12.96 -0.74
CA TRP A 59 -9.59 -12.24 0.51
C TRP A 59 -8.31 -12.12 1.36
N ARG A 60 -7.39 -13.10 1.24
CA ARG A 60 -6.09 -13.09 1.94
C ARG A 60 -5.16 -11.99 1.42
N MET A 61 -5.32 -11.58 0.15
CA MET A 61 -4.62 -10.41 -0.40
C MET A 61 -5.14 -9.13 0.26
N LEU A 62 -6.46 -9.00 0.40
CA LEU A 62 -7.08 -7.86 1.08
C LEU A 62 -6.69 -7.80 2.57
N ALA A 63 -6.64 -8.97 3.24
CA ALA A 63 -6.13 -9.06 4.60
C ALA A 63 -4.64 -8.67 4.70
N SER A 64 -3.82 -9.05 3.72
CA SER A 64 -2.40 -8.67 3.66
C SER A 64 -2.23 -7.15 3.49
N LEU A 65 -3.06 -6.53 2.67
CA LEU A 65 -3.11 -5.08 2.51
C LEU A 65 -3.50 -4.40 3.84
N ALA A 66 -4.60 -4.80 4.47
CA ALA A 66 -5.07 -4.24 5.72
C ALA A 66 -4.05 -4.37 6.87
N TYR A 67 -3.35 -5.51 6.93
CA TYR A 67 -2.26 -5.70 7.89
C TYR A 67 -1.13 -4.69 7.66
N THR A 68 -0.74 -4.47 6.42
CA THR A 68 0.36 -3.55 6.09
C THR A 68 -0.03 -2.09 6.36
N GLU A 69 -1.30 -1.74 6.14
CA GLU A 69 -1.81 -0.39 6.35
C GLU A 69 -1.97 -0.02 7.83
N SER A 70 -2.60 -0.87 8.63
CA SER A 70 -2.99 -0.53 9.99
C SER A 70 -2.64 -1.59 11.04
N ASN A 71 -2.04 -2.71 10.64
CA ASN A 71 -1.89 -3.87 11.53
C ASN A 71 -3.25 -4.35 12.12
N PHE A 72 -4.33 -4.20 11.32
CA PHE A 72 -5.73 -4.44 11.70
C PHE A 72 -6.28 -3.49 12.77
N ASP A 73 -5.61 -2.35 13.04
CA ASP A 73 -6.10 -1.34 13.97
C ASP A 73 -7.09 -0.39 13.28
N THR A 74 -8.37 -0.48 13.66
CA THR A 74 -9.43 0.39 13.13
C THR A 74 -9.34 1.83 13.64
N THR A 75 -8.59 2.06 14.71
CA THR A 75 -8.41 3.40 15.30
C THR A 75 -7.15 4.10 14.79
N ALA A 76 -6.35 3.42 13.98
CA ALA A 76 -5.10 3.95 13.46
C ALA A 76 -5.31 5.26 12.68
N VAL A 77 -4.44 6.23 12.96
CA VAL A 77 -4.34 7.50 12.23
C VAL A 77 -2.88 7.72 11.88
N SER A 78 -2.58 7.82 10.59
CA SER A 78 -1.21 8.11 10.14
C SER A 78 -0.85 9.56 10.38
N TRP A 79 0.45 9.87 10.33
CA TRP A 79 0.94 11.25 10.41
C TRP A 79 0.38 12.16 9.29
N ALA A 80 0.07 11.59 8.13
CA ALA A 80 -0.54 12.30 7.00
C ALA A 80 -2.07 12.41 7.12
N GLY A 81 -2.69 11.79 8.13
CA GLY A 81 -4.11 11.84 8.38
C GLY A 81 -4.94 10.72 7.74
N ALA A 82 -4.31 9.70 7.16
CA ALA A 82 -5.02 8.49 6.73
C ALA A 82 -5.61 7.76 7.94
N LYS A 83 -6.81 7.16 7.79
CA LYS A 83 -7.57 6.66 8.94
C LYS A 83 -8.07 5.23 8.75
N GLY A 84 -8.15 4.53 9.89
CA GLY A 84 -8.86 3.27 10.05
C GLY A 84 -8.17 2.06 9.44
N LEU A 85 -8.92 0.97 9.33
CA LEU A 85 -8.43 -0.35 8.94
C LEU A 85 -7.66 -0.37 7.61
N MET A 86 -8.11 0.39 6.63
CA MET A 86 -7.55 0.44 5.27
C MET A 86 -6.76 1.72 4.98
N GLN A 87 -6.52 2.57 5.98
CA GLN A 87 -5.72 3.79 5.91
C GLN A 87 -6.02 4.69 4.70
N LEU A 88 -7.29 4.93 4.42
CA LEU A 88 -7.66 5.88 3.38
C LEU A 88 -7.54 7.33 3.87
N MET A 89 -7.02 8.20 3.01
CA MET A 89 -7.06 9.64 3.24
C MET A 89 -8.52 10.12 3.33
N PRO A 90 -8.85 11.06 4.21
CA PRO A 90 -10.24 11.52 4.39
C PRO A 90 -10.92 11.99 3.09
N ALA A 91 -10.16 12.64 2.19
CA ALA A 91 -10.69 13.05 0.90
C ALA A 91 -11.05 11.85 0.02
N THR A 92 -10.17 10.83 -0.02
CA THR A 92 -10.41 9.59 -0.76
C THR A 92 -11.59 8.82 -0.16
N ALA A 93 -11.64 8.67 1.16
CA ALA A 93 -12.75 8.00 1.85
C ALA A 93 -14.10 8.64 1.50
N ARG A 94 -14.21 9.97 1.55
CA ARG A 94 -15.41 10.70 1.13
C ARG A 94 -15.76 10.48 -0.34
N ALA A 95 -14.77 10.55 -1.23
CA ALA A 95 -14.96 10.30 -2.66
C ALA A 95 -15.44 8.86 -2.94
N MET A 96 -15.05 7.90 -2.10
CA MET A 96 -15.50 6.50 -2.17
C MET A 96 -16.83 6.27 -1.42
N GLY A 97 -17.43 7.31 -0.83
CA GLY A 97 -18.76 7.29 -0.23
C GLY A 97 -18.80 6.95 1.25
N VAL A 98 -17.69 7.09 1.98
CA VAL A 98 -17.70 6.97 3.45
C VAL A 98 -18.41 8.19 4.05
N PRO A 99 -19.44 7.97 4.89
CA PRO A 99 -20.09 9.07 5.58
C PRO A 99 -19.12 9.80 6.54
N PRO A 100 -19.29 11.10 6.73
CA PRO A 100 -18.46 11.87 7.66
C PRO A 100 -18.45 11.24 9.07
N GLY A 101 -17.27 11.10 9.66
CA GLY A 101 -17.07 10.49 10.99
C GLY A 101 -17.16 8.96 11.02
N LYS A 102 -17.28 8.29 9.87
CA LYS A 102 -17.28 6.81 9.77
C LYS A 102 -15.99 6.24 9.18
N GLU A 103 -14.94 7.05 9.04
CA GLU A 103 -13.67 6.64 8.43
C GLU A 103 -12.99 5.47 9.18
N GLN A 104 -13.24 5.35 10.50
CA GLN A 104 -12.72 4.29 11.35
C GLN A 104 -13.68 3.10 11.50
N ASN A 105 -14.88 3.16 10.91
CA ASN A 105 -15.76 1.99 10.86
C ASN A 105 -15.15 0.94 9.92
N PRO A 106 -14.90 -0.30 10.39
CA PRO A 106 -14.17 -1.31 9.61
C PRO A 106 -14.89 -1.66 8.30
N GLU A 107 -16.20 -1.79 8.31
CA GLU A 107 -16.97 -2.14 7.11
C GLU A 107 -16.95 -1.00 6.08
N GLU A 108 -17.15 0.25 6.51
CA GLU A 108 -17.08 1.41 5.62
C GLU A 108 -15.67 1.61 5.05
N SER A 109 -14.63 1.39 5.87
CA SER A 109 -13.24 1.44 5.45
C SER A 109 -12.93 0.39 4.37
N VAL A 110 -13.37 -0.85 4.54
CA VAL A 110 -13.19 -1.92 3.55
C VAL A 110 -13.97 -1.63 2.27
N LYS A 111 -15.25 -1.25 2.35
CA LYS A 111 -16.06 -0.88 1.17
C LYS A 111 -15.40 0.23 0.34
N ALA A 112 -14.89 1.25 1.01
CA ALA A 112 -14.22 2.37 0.34
C ALA A 112 -12.91 1.92 -0.34
N ALA A 113 -12.12 1.08 0.33
CA ALA A 113 -10.91 0.51 -0.24
C ALA A 113 -11.21 -0.33 -1.50
N ILE A 114 -12.26 -1.15 -1.48
CA ILE A 114 -12.70 -1.92 -2.65
C ILE A 114 -13.07 -1.01 -3.82
N LYS A 115 -13.82 0.07 -3.58
CA LYS A 115 -14.17 1.03 -4.65
C LYS A 115 -12.93 1.74 -5.20
N TYR A 116 -11.99 2.10 -4.32
CA TYR A 116 -10.73 2.71 -4.73
C TYR A 116 -9.87 1.75 -5.56
N ILE A 117 -9.72 0.49 -5.12
CA ILE A 117 -9.03 -0.56 -5.84
C ILE A 117 -9.67 -0.79 -7.21
N ALA A 118 -10.99 -0.89 -7.30
CA ALA A 118 -11.70 -1.05 -8.57
C ALA A 118 -11.51 0.15 -9.53
N ALA A 119 -11.46 1.37 -8.99
CA ALA A 119 -11.17 2.56 -9.80
C ALA A 119 -9.73 2.53 -10.32
N THR A 120 -8.78 2.16 -9.48
CA THR A 120 -7.36 2.03 -9.83
C THR A 120 -7.12 0.89 -10.84
N ASP A 121 -7.81 -0.24 -10.69
CA ASP A 121 -7.74 -1.36 -11.67
C ASP A 121 -8.15 -0.89 -13.08
N ARG A 122 -9.22 -0.09 -13.19
CA ARG A 122 -9.62 0.50 -14.49
C ARG A 122 -8.55 1.42 -15.07
N SER A 123 -7.84 2.16 -14.23
CA SER A 123 -6.74 3.03 -14.66
C SER A 123 -5.55 2.27 -15.24
N PHE A 124 -5.41 0.98 -14.90
CA PHE A 124 -4.38 0.09 -15.42
C PHE A 124 -4.92 -0.99 -16.37
N SER A 125 -6.09 -0.77 -16.98
CA SER A 125 -6.69 -1.73 -17.93
C SER A 125 -5.80 -2.08 -19.14
N MET A 126 -4.82 -1.20 -19.46
CA MET A 126 -3.81 -1.46 -20.48
C MET A 126 -2.82 -2.58 -20.12
N ILE A 127 -2.73 -2.97 -18.84
CA ILE A 127 -1.88 -4.09 -18.40
C ILE A 127 -2.71 -5.37 -18.45
N PRO A 128 -2.47 -6.28 -19.41
CA PRO A 128 -3.33 -7.45 -19.60
C PRO A 128 -3.12 -8.50 -18.52
N ASP A 129 -1.89 -8.64 -18.02
CA ASP A 129 -1.57 -9.58 -16.95
C ASP A 129 -2.12 -9.10 -15.62
N LYS A 130 -3.03 -9.89 -15.01
CA LYS A 130 -3.69 -9.54 -13.75
C LYS A 130 -2.74 -9.51 -12.57
N GLN A 131 -1.69 -10.35 -12.57
CA GLN A 131 -0.71 -10.39 -11.49
C GLN A 131 0.20 -9.16 -11.55
N GLU A 132 0.64 -8.77 -12.75
CA GLU A 132 1.36 -7.52 -12.93
C GLU A 132 0.48 -6.33 -12.53
N ARG A 133 -0.74 -6.26 -13.04
CA ARG A 133 -1.69 -5.18 -12.73
C ARG A 133 -1.94 -5.03 -11.23
N LEU A 134 -1.96 -6.13 -10.48
CA LEU A 134 -2.05 -6.12 -9.01
C LEU A 134 -0.91 -5.30 -8.37
N ASN A 135 0.32 -5.47 -8.83
CA ASN A 135 1.47 -4.74 -8.32
C ASN A 135 1.31 -3.22 -8.51
N PHE A 136 0.83 -2.80 -9.68
CA PHE A 136 0.55 -1.38 -9.98
C PHE A 136 -0.57 -0.82 -9.12
N ILE A 137 -1.62 -1.60 -8.85
CA ILE A 137 -2.72 -1.21 -7.97
C ILE A 137 -2.21 -1.00 -6.54
N LEU A 138 -1.44 -1.96 -6.01
CA LEU A 138 -0.84 -1.85 -4.68
C LEU A 138 0.11 -0.66 -4.57
N ALA A 139 0.97 -0.48 -5.57
CA ALA A 139 1.88 0.66 -5.62
C ALA A 139 1.12 2.00 -5.63
N SER A 140 0.04 2.08 -6.42
CA SER A 140 -0.79 3.29 -6.49
C SER A 140 -1.61 3.53 -5.23
N TYR A 141 -1.96 2.48 -4.51
CA TYR A 141 -2.64 2.59 -3.21
C TYR A 141 -1.79 3.38 -2.21
N ASN A 142 -0.48 3.12 -2.21
CA ASN A 142 0.49 3.79 -1.33
C ASN A 142 0.97 5.15 -1.88
N ALA A 143 1.39 5.18 -3.16
CA ALA A 143 2.05 6.34 -3.78
C ALA A 143 1.08 7.33 -4.44
N GLY A 144 -0.12 6.87 -4.80
CA GLY A 144 -1.01 7.56 -5.71
C GLY A 144 -0.66 7.33 -7.19
N LEU A 145 -1.68 7.41 -8.04
CA LEU A 145 -1.58 7.13 -9.49
C LEU A 145 -0.52 7.98 -10.19
N GLY A 146 -0.39 9.25 -9.82
CA GLY A 146 0.51 10.19 -10.51
C GLY A 146 1.96 9.73 -10.47
N HIS A 147 2.47 9.32 -9.30
CA HIS A 147 3.84 8.86 -9.17
C HIS A 147 4.10 7.54 -9.89
N ILE A 148 3.08 6.68 -9.99
CA ILE A 148 3.21 5.42 -10.73
C ILE A 148 3.23 5.67 -12.24
N TYR A 149 2.41 6.60 -12.75
CA TYR A 149 2.49 7.00 -14.16
C TYR A 149 3.82 7.63 -14.53
N ASP A 150 4.40 8.46 -13.64
CA ASP A 150 5.74 9.00 -13.85
C ASP A 150 6.78 7.86 -13.92
N ALA A 151 6.72 6.88 -13.02
CA ALA A 151 7.64 5.73 -13.03
C ALA A 151 7.47 4.87 -14.29
N MET A 152 6.24 4.69 -14.79
CA MET A 152 5.96 4.02 -16.06
C MET A 152 6.55 4.78 -17.26
N ALA A 153 6.41 6.11 -17.27
CA ALA A 153 6.96 6.96 -18.33
C ALA A 153 8.50 6.95 -18.33
N LEU A 154 9.12 6.96 -17.15
CA LEU A 154 10.57 6.78 -16.99
C LEU A 154 11.00 5.40 -17.50
N ALA A 155 10.31 4.33 -17.10
CA ALA A 155 10.63 2.97 -17.55
C ALA A 155 10.63 2.90 -19.08
N GLU A 156 9.60 3.43 -19.73
CA GLU A 156 9.52 3.49 -21.21
C GLU A 156 10.66 4.29 -21.82
N LYS A 157 10.95 5.47 -21.29
CA LYS A 157 12.05 6.35 -21.76
C LYS A 157 13.41 5.65 -21.69
N TYR A 158 13.65 4.88 -20.64
CA TYR A 158 14.92 4.17 -20.43
C TYR A 158 14.91 2.73 -20.97
N GLY A 159 14.00 2.41 -21.92
CA GLY A 159 14.00 1.15 -22.66
C GLY A 159 13.53 -0.06 -21.84
N LYS A 160 12.78 0.17 -20.75
CA LYS A 160 12.16 -0.87 -19.94
C LYS A 160 10.68 -1.04 -20.27
N ASN A 161 10.10 -2.17 -19.89
CA ASN A 161 8.68 -2.41 -20.12
C ASN A 161 7.82 -1.70 -19.06
N LYS A 162 7.11 -0.66 -19.50
CA LYS A 162 6.24 0.13 -18.62
C LYS A 162 5.01 -0.63 -18.08
N LEU A 163 4.71 -1.82 -18.63
CA LEU A 163 3.58 -2.66 -18.20
C LEU A 163 4.00 -3.82 -17.29
N VAL A 164 5.28 -3.89 -16.90
CA VAL A 164 5.86 -4.89 -16.02
C VAL A 164 6.41 -4.19 -14.78
N TRP A 165 6.01 -4.66 -13.60
CA TRP A 165 6.45 -4.09 -12.34
C TRP A 165 7.88 -4.49 -12.01
N LYS A 166 8.09 -5.81 -11.86
CA LYS A 166 9.37 -6.35 -11.39
C LYS A 166 10.51 -6.07 -12.36
N ASP A 167 11.63 -5.58 -11.83
CA ASP A 167 12.85 -5.24 -12.58
C ASP A 167 12.65 -4.17 -13.68
N ASN A 168 11.46 -3.57 -13.74
CA ASN A 168 11.09 -2.52 -14.68
C ASN A 168 10.59 -1.27 -13.93
N VAL A 169 9.28 -1.12 -13.72
CA VAL A 169 8.70 0.11 -13.14
C VAL A 169 9.09 0.29 -11.67
N GLU A 170 9.25 -0.79 -10.90
CA GLU A 170 9.68 -0.70 -9.50
C GLU A 170 11.05 -0.02 -9.32
N ASN A 171 11.96 -0.18 -10.29
CA ASN A 171 13.26 0.48 -10.25
C ASN A 171 13.12 2.00 -10.43
N PHE A 172 12.19 2.44 -11.28
CA PHE A 172 11.98 3.87 -11.53
C PHE A 172 11.19 4.55 -10.42
N ILE A 173 10.32 3.85 -9.70
CA ILE A 173 9.73 4.42 -8.48
C ILE A 173 10.81 4.68 -7.41
N LEU A 174 11.82 3.81 -7.28
CA LEU A 174 12.98 4.03 -6.41
C LEU A 174 13.82 5.23 -6.85
N LEU A 175 14.09 5.34 -8.16
CA LEU A 175 14.90 6.39 -8.74
C LEU A 175 14.24 7.78 -8.65
N LYS A 176 12.92 7.88 -8.47
CA LYS A 176 12.21 9.15 -8.30
C LYS A 176 12.63 9.95 -7.05
N SER A 177 13.46 9.41 -6.19
CA SER A 177 14.11 10.17 -5.11
C SER A 177 15.35 10.94 -5.57
N ASN A 178 15.86 10.67 -6.79
CA ASN A 178 17.03 11.33 -7.34
C ASN A 178 16.60 12.46 -8.29
N GLU A 179 17.30 13.59 -8.21
CA GLU A 179 16.97 14.81 -8.96
C GLU A 179 16.91 14.57 -10.47
N GLU A 180 17.86 13.82 -11.02
CA GLU A 180 17.91 13.44 -12.44
C GLU A 180 16.58 12.86 -12.96
N TYR A 181 15.88 12.07 -12.12
CA TYR A 181 14.67 11.36 -12.54
C TYR A 181 13.39 12.13 -12.21
N PHE A 182 13.28 12.76 -11.04
CA PHE A 182 12.04 13.48 -10.71
C PHE A 182 11.90 14.84 -11.44
N THR A 183 13.00 15.39 -11.95
CA THR A 183 12.99 16.60 -12.81
C THR A 183 12.92 16.28 -14.30
N ASP A 184 12.96 14.98 -14.67
CA ASP A 184 12.84 14.56 -16.05
C ASP A 184 11.52 15.07 -16.67
N PRO A 185 11.53 15.60 -17.90
CA PRO A 185 10.33 16.14 -18.57
C PRO A 185 9.15 15.18 -18.67
N VAL A 186 9.35 13.85 -18.59
CA VAL A 186 8.27 12.86 -18.58
C VAL A 186 7.57 12.78 -17.22
N CYS A 187 8.20 13.25 -16.14
CA CYS A 187 7.64 13.30 -14.81
C CYS A 187 6.78 14.56 -14.60
N LYS A 188 5.59 14.39 -14.04
CA LYS A 188 4.64 15.47 -13.78
C LYS A 188 4.40 15.73 -12.29
N ASN A 189 4.84 14.78 -11.44
CA ASN A 189 4.50 14.78 -10.01
C ASN A 189 5.73 15.03 -9.11
N GLY A 190 6.88 15.37 -9.70
CA GLY A 190 8.09 15.77 -8.96
C GLY A 190 8.70 14.68 -8.09
N TYR A 191 9.38 15.12 -7.02
CA TYR A 191 10.08 14.25 -6.06
C TYR A 191 9.14 13.24 -5.40
N PHE A 192 9.64 12.00 -5.26
CA PHE A 192 8.94 10.96 -4.52
C PHE A 192 9.91 9.99 -3.85
N ARG A 193 9.65 9.66 -2.58
CA ARG A 193 10.45 8.70 -1.81
C ARG A 193 9.98 7.27 -2.08
N GLY A 194 10.38 6.71 -3.23
CA GLY A 194 9.85 5.46 -3.75
C GLY A 194 10.16 4.20 -2.94
N ILE A 195 11.15 4.23 -2.03
CA ILE A 195 11.52 3.05 -1.23
C ILE A 195 10.36 2.53 -0.36
N GLU A 196 9.49 3.41 0.12
CA GLU A 196 8.32 3.02 0.92
C GLU A 196 7.34 2.22 0.09
N THR A 197 7.02 2.70 -1.11
CA THR A 197 6.13 2.01 -2.06
C THR A 197 6.71 0.68 -2.54
N TYR A 198 8.00 0.65 -2.85
CA TYR A 198 8.70 -0.57 -3.23
C TYR A 198 8.57 -1.64 -2.14
N ASN A 199 8.88 -1.29 -0.89
CA ASN A 199 8.75 -2.20 0.25
C ASN A 199 7.29 -2.59 0.50
N PHE A 200 6.36 -1.65 0.38
CA PHE A 200 4.92 -1.87 0.56
C PHE A 200 4.40 -2.98 -0.36
N VAL A 201 4.67 -2.88 -1.67
CA VAL A 201 4.24 -3.90 -2.64
C VAL A 201 4.87 -5.26 -2.32
N ARG A 202 6.19 -5.28 -2.11
CA ARG A 202 6.93 -6.52 -1.79
C ARG A 202 6.40 -7.20 -0.54
N ASP A 203 6.17 -6.45 0.53
CA ASP A 203 5.78 -6.98 1.82
C ASP A 203 4.33 -7.52 1.79
N ILE A 204 3.41 -6.85 1.07
CA ILE A 204 2.04 -7.34 0.88
C ILE A 204 2.04 -8.64 0.08
N VAL A 205 2.75 -8.69 -1.04
CA VAL A 205 2.80 -9.89 -1.89
C VAL A 205 3.43 -11.06 -1.14
N SER A 206 4.53 -10.83 -0.44
CA SER A 206 5.21 -11.87 0.37
C SER A 206 4.31 -12.40 1.49
N ARG A 207 3.59 -11.52 2.19
CA ARG A 207 2.64 -11.90 3.24
C ARG A 207 1.47 -12.68 2.68
N TYR A 208 0.92 -12.25 1.56
CA TYR A 208 -0.14 -12.97 0.86
C TYR A 208 0.28 -14.40 0.49
N GLU A 209 1.47 -14.58 -0.08
CA GLU A 209 2.00 -15.91 -0.37
C GLU A 209 2.16 -16.78 0.90
N SER A 210 2.56 -16.17 2.01
CA SER A 210 2.61 -16.85 3.31
C SER A 210 1.21 -17.26 3.80
N TYR A 211 0.20 -16.39 3.62
CA TYR A 211 -1.18 -16.72 4.00
C TYR A 211 -1.75 -17.85 3.14
N LYS A 212 -1.49 -17.84 1.83
CA LYS A 212 -1.93 -18.94 0.93
C LYS A 212 -1.42 -20.31 1.34
N LYS A 213 -0.17 -20.38 1.82
CA LYS A 213 0.43 -21.63 2.27
C LYS A 213 -0.20 -22.18 3.56
N LYS A 214 -0.75 -21.30 4.39
CA LYS A 214 -1.23 -21.65 5.74
C LYS A 214 -2.75 -21.71 5.87
N ILE A 215 -3.46 -21.04 4.99
CA ILE A 215 -4.91 -20.84 5.09
C ILE A 215 -5.56 -21.19 3.75
N LYS A 216 -6.58 -22.05 3.77
CA LYS A 216 -7.40 -22.32 2.58
C LYS A 216 -8.23 -21.10 2.20
N ALA A 217 -8.51 -20.94 0.90
CA ALA A 217 -9.33 -19.83 0.38
C ALA A 217 -10.77 -19.87 0.89
#